data_afd062e26d7af63526c23e3f2a1ef962
#
_entry.id   afd062e26d7af63526c23e3f2a1ef962
#
_cell.length_a   1.000
_cell.length_b   1.000
_cell.length_c   1.000
_cell.angle_alpha   90.00
_cell.angle_beta   90.00
_cell.angle_gamma   90.00
#
_symmetry.space_group_name_H-M   'P 1'
#
loop_
_entity.id
_entity.type
_entity.pdbx_description
1 polymer ?
#
loop_
_entity_poly.entity_id
_entity_poly.type
_entity_poly.pdbx_seq_one_letter_code
_entity_poly.pdbx_strand_id
1 'polypeptide(L)'
;KGLITDTFTPVIVDKLAQYGIQVTAQCTPGDDRAAITQAVLDYKAAGVDLIVCTGGMSVDPDDRTPGAIKDTGAEIVTYGAPVLPGAMFLLGYFDDGTPVAGLPGCVMYSKATIFDLVLPRIAAGVRVSRRELKRMGHGGLCLNCKECRYPICPFGKGA
;
A
#
# COMPACT_ATOMS: atom_id res chain seq x y z
N LYS A 1 2.35 16.53 -23.41
CA LYS A 1 2.77 15.93 -22.13
C LYS A 1 3.02 14.47 -22.42
N GLY A 2 4.28 14.01 -22.26
CA GLY A 2 4.67 12.66 -22.60
C GLY A 2 3.85 11.63 -21.82
N LEU A 3 3.48 10.56 -22.49
CA LEU A 3 2.86 9.37 -21.88
C LEU A 3 3.87 8.80 -20.88
N ILE A 4 3.62 9.01 -19.60
CA ILE A 4 4.33 8.27 -18.55
C ILE A 4 3.79 6.84 -18.63
N THR A 5 4.65 5.90 -18.97
CA THR A 5 4.28 4.47 -18.93
C THR A 5 3.99 4.10 -17.47
N ASP A 6 2.82 3.54 -17.21
CA ASP A 6 2.48 3.05 -15.89
C ASP A 6 3.34 1.82 -15.54
N THR A 7 4.27 2.02 -14.64
CA THR A 7 5.17 0.98 -14.14
C THR A 7 4.74 0.42 -12.78
N PHE A 8 3.74 1.04 -12.12
CA PHE A 8 3.18 0.57 -10.87
C PHE A 8 2.24 -0.62 -11.05
N THR A 9 1.27 -0.47 -11.94
CA THR A 9 0.20 -1.45 -12.09
C THR A 9 0.71 -2.87 -12.33
N PRO A 10 1.65 -3.14 -13.24
CA PRO A 10 2.13 -4.51 -13.46
C PRO A 10 2.71 -5.14 -12.18
N VAL A 11 3.52 -4.38 -11.44
CA VAL A 11 4.15 -4.88 -10.20
C VAL A 11 3.11 -5.17 -9.12
N ILE A 12 2.09 -4.31 -8.98
CA ILE A 12 1.04 -4.51 -7.97
C ILE A 12 0.16 -5.70 -8.35
N VAL A 13 -0.22 -5.83 -9.62
CA VAL A 13 -0.97 -6.98 -10.12
C VAL A 13 -0.25 -8.29 -9.81
N ASP A 14 1.06 -8.37 -10.11
CA ASP A 14 1.87 -9.56 -9.83
C ASP A 14 1.93 -9.90 -8.34
N LYS A 15 2.06 -8.88 -7.47
CA LYS A 15 2.06 -9.08 -6.01
C LYS A 15 0.70 -9.57 -5.49
N LEU A 16 -0.38 -9.01 -5.97
CA LEU A 16 -1.74 -9.40 -5.60
C LEU A 16 -2.09 -10.81 -6.08
N ALA A 17 -1.69 -11.15 -7.31
CA ALA A 17 -1.92 -12.45 -7.91
C ALA A 17 -1.31 -13.62 -7.11
N GLN A 18 -0.20 -13.39 -6.40
CA GLN A 18 0.43 -14.39 -5.52
C GLN A 18 -0.51 -14.86 -4.39
N TYR A 19 -1.52 -14.07 -4.05
CA TYR A 19 -2.53 -14.37 -3.02
C TYR A 19 -3.92 -14.61 -3.60
N GLY A 20 -4.02 -14.81 -4.92
CA GLY A 20 -5.30 -15.04 -5.59
C GLY A 20 -6.19 -13.78 -5.71
N ILE A 21 -5.65 -12.61 -5.43
CA ILE A 21 -6.36 -11.32 -5.52
C ILE A 21 -6.28 -10.83 -6.97
N GLN A 22 -7.43 -10.50 -7.57
CA GLN A 22 -7.53 -9.97 -8.92
C GLN A 22 -7.84 -8.47 -8.89
N VAL A 23 -7.16 -7.69 -9.73
CA VAL A 23 -7.50 -6.29 -9.96
C VAL A 23 -8.71 -6.24 -10.87
N THR A 24 -9.84 -5.76 -10.35
CA THR A 24 -11.13 -5.70 -11.06
C THR A 24 -11.37 -4.36 -11.73
N ALA A 25 -10.74 -3.30 -11.25
CA ALA A 25 -10.88 -1.96 -11.81
C ALA A 25 -9.63 -1.11 -11.50
N GLN A 26 -9.40 -0.11 -12.35
CA GLN A 26 -8.32 0.85 -12.21
C GLN A 26 -8.76 2.21 -12.77
N CYS A 27 -8.31 3.29 -12.13
CA CYS A 27 -8.46 4.65 -12.67
C CYS A 27 -7.23 5.50 -12.35
N THR A 28 -7.12 6.62 -13.05
CA THR A 28 -6.05 7.62 -12.82
C THR A 28 -6.71 9.01 -12.70
N PRO A 29 -7.16 9.39 -11.50
CA PRO A 29 -7.91 10.64 -11.30
C PRO A 29 -7.05 11.92 -11.40
N GLY A 30 -5.73 11.80 -11.67
CA GLY A 30 -4.79 12.92 -11.65
C GLY A 30 -4.42 13.33 -10.23
N ASP A 31 -3.87 14.57 -10.08
CA ASP A 31 -3.37 15.08 -8.80
C ASP A 31 -4.40 15.90 -8.02
N ASP A 32 -5.68 15.85 -8.41
CA ASP A 32 -6.76 16.52 -7.69
C ASP A 32 -7.20 15.68 -6.47
N ARG A 33 -7.08 16.26 -5.27
CA ARG A 33 -7.39 15.60 -4.01
C ARG A 33 -8.85 15.13 -3.93
N ALA A 34 -9.78 15.96 -4.39
CA ALA A 34 -11.21 15.62 -4.36
C ALA A 34 -11.53 14.49 -5.34
N ALA A 35 -10.92 14.51 -6.54
CA ALA A 35 -11.08 13.45 -7.52
C ALA A 35 -10.51 12.11 -7.02
N ILE A 36 -9.35 12.12 -6.34
CA ILE A 36 -8.77 10.92 -5.72
C ILE A 36 -9.71 10.39 -4.62
N THR A 37 -10.20 11.27 -3.74
CA THR A 37 -11.16 10.91 -2.68
C THR A 37 -12.40 10.26 -3.26
N GLN A 38 -13.00 10.86 -4.30
CA GLN A 38 -14.19 10.33 -4.94
C GLN A 38 -13.96 8.96 -5.57
N ALA A 39 -12.83 8.79 -6.28
CA ALA A 39 -12.47 7.50 -6.88
C ALA A 39 -12.35 6.38 -5.84
N VAL A 40 -11.77 6.67 -4.68
CA VAL A 40 -11.67 5.70 -3.57
C VAL A 40 -13.06 5.35 -3.03
N LEU A 41 -13.94 6.34 -2.86
CA LEU A 41 -15.32 6.14 -2.40
C LEU A 41 -16.16 5.36 -3.42
N ASP A 42 -15.96 5.59 -4.71
CA ASP A 42 -16.65 4.87 -5.79
C ASP A 42 -16.27 3.37 -5.77
N TYR A 43 -14.99 3.04 -5.61
CA TYR A 43 -14.55 1.66 -5.46
C TYR A 43 -15.07 1.03 -4.17
N LYS A 44 -15.10 1.78 -3.06
CA LYS A 44 -15.71 1.33 -1.82
C LYS A 44 -17.20 1.00 -2.01
N ALA A 45 -17.94 1.86 -2.69
CA ALA A 45 -19.36 1.65 -2.99
C ALA A 45 -19.59 0.47 -3.95
N ALA A 46 -18.63 0.20 -4.84
CA ALA A 46 -18.66 -0.96 -5.74
C ALA A 46 -18.40 -2.30 -5.02
N GLY A 47 -18.04 -2.28 -3.72
CA GLY A 47 -17.88 -3.48 -2.90
C GLY A 47 -16.59 -4.25 -3.14
N VAL A 48 -15.49 -3.55 -3.49
CA VAL A 48 -14.17 -4.19 -3.62
C VAL A 48 -13.61 -4.58 -2.25
N ASP A 49 -12.82 -5.66 -2.21
CA ASP A 49 -12.24 -6.18 -0.96
C ASP A 49 -10.96 -5.46 -0.52
N LEU A 50 -10.32 -4.71 -1.41
CA LEU A 50 -9.09 -3.95 -1.16
C LEU A 50 -8.98 -2.78 -2.14
N ILE A 51 -8.63 -1.61 -1.64
CA ILE A 51 -8.32 -0.43 -2.46
C ILE A 51 -6.84 -0.10 -2.31
N VAL A 52 -6.14 0.05 -3.43
CA VAL A 52 -4.71 0.39 -3.46
C VAL A 52 -4.52 1.70 -4.23
N CYS A 53 -3.94 2.68 -3.57
CA CYS A 53 -3.59 3.97 -4.16
C CYS A 53 -2.07 4.03 -4.38
N THR A 54 -1.66 4.48 -5.55
CA THR A 54 -0.25 4.66 -5.94
C THR A 54 -0.04 6.07 -6.49
N GLY A 55 1.20 6.59 -6.40
CA GLY A 55 1.49 7.98 -6.77
C GLY A 55 1.12 8.98 -5.69
N GLY A 56 1.83 10.11 -5.60
CA GLY A 56 1.61 11.12 -4.58
C GLY A 56 1.70 10.58 -3.15
N MET A 57 2.64 9.67 -2.89
CA MET A 57 2.84 8.96 -1.63
C MET A 57 4.29 9.04 -1.14
N SER A 58 4.96 10.14 -1.38
CA SER A 58 6.32 10.39 -0.90
C SER A 58 6.33 11.31 0.32
N VAL A 59 7.44 11.97 0.56
CA VAL A 59 7.59 13.00 1.60
C VAL A 59 7.30 14.40 1.11
N ASP A 60 6.88 14.56 -0.13
CA ASP A 60 6.60 15.86 -0.73
C ASP A 60 5.33 16.46 -0.11
N PRO A 61 5.36 17.71 0.39
CA PRO A 61 4.17 18.39 0.89
C PRO A 61 3.03 18.52 -0.13
N ASP A 62 3.36 18.45 -1.42
CA ASP A 62 2.38 18.52 -2.51
C ASP A 62 1.70 17.19 -2.83
N ASP A 63 2.14 16.10 -2.21
CA ASP A 63 1.50 14.80 -2.36
C ASP A 63 0.08 14.80 -1.80
N ARG A 64 -0.90 14.55 -2.67
CA ARG A 64 -2.33 14.66 -2.37
C ARG A 64 -2.96 13.35 -1.90
N THR A 65 -2.40 12.21 -2.25
CA THR A 65 -2.97 10.89 -2.00
C THR A 65 -3.20 10.58 -0.52
N PRO A 66 -2.28 10.87 0.43
CA PRO A 66 -2.54 10.60 1.85
C PRO A 66 -3.70 11.42 2.41
N GLY A 67 -3.77 12.71 2.00
CA GLY A 67 -4.88 13.58 2.36
C GLY A 67 -6.21 13.13 1.78
N ALA A 68 -6.21 12.69 0.52
CA ALA A 68 -7.40 12.18 -0.15
C ALA A 68 -7.94 10.92 0.53
N ILE A 69 -7.07 9.96 0.88
CA ILE A 69 -7.47 8.76 1.62
C ILE A 69 -8.07 9.15 2.99
N LYS A 70 -7.48 10.11 3.69
CA LYS A 70 -8.03 10.58 4.97
C LYS A 70 -9.42 11.20 4.82
N ASP A 71 -9.66 11.96 3.74
CA ASP A 71 -10.94 12.61 3.47
C ASP A 71 -12.07 11.62 3.16
N THR A 72 -11.77 10.37 2.83
CA THR A 72 -12.78 9.31 2.64
C THR A 72 -13.49 8.90 3.92
N GLY A 73 -13.00 9.31 5.09
CA GLY A 73 -13.51 8.88 6.39
C GLY A 73 -12.98 7.53 6.87
N ALA A 74 -12.09 6.88 6.11
CA ALA A 74 -11.44 5.65 6.58
C ALA A 74 -10.63 5.90 7.86
N GLU A 75 -10.69 4.97 8.80
CA GLU A 75 -9.84 4.98 10.00
C GLU A 75 -8.39 4.71 9.61
N ILE A 76 -7.53 5.73 9.72
CA ILE A 76 -6.11 5.61 9.38
C ILE A 76 -5.35 4.90 10.51
N VAL A 77 -4.94 3.67 10.25
CA VAL A 77 -4.10 2.88 11.16
C VAL A 77 -2.70 3.44 11.24
N THR A 78 -2.12 3.76 10.08
CA THR A 78 -0.80 4.38 10.00
C THR A 78 -0.64 5.21 8.73
N TYR A 79 0.13 6.28 8.83
CA TYR A 79 0.83 6.89 7.72
C TYR A 79 2.29 7.00 8.12
N GLY A 80 3.12 6.22 7.46
CA GLY A 80 4.49 5.93 7.86
C GLY A 80 4.62 4.66 8.70
N ALA A 81 5.69 3.91 8.47
CA ALA A 81 6.03 2.69 9.19
C ALA A 81 7.56 2.54 9.31
N PRO A 82 8.06 1.92 10.39
CA PRO A 82 9.48 1.74 10.62
C PRO A 82 10.03 0.56 9.79
N VAL A 83 9.73 0.54 8.50
CA VAL A 83 10.13 -0.52 7.56
C VAL A 83 10.71 0.10 6.30
N LEU A 84 11.88 -0.37 5.89
CA LEU A 84 12.56 0.05 4.67
C LEU A 84 12.89 -1.16 3.78
N PRO A 85 12.47 -1.14 2.51
CA PRO A 85 11.74 -0.09 1.79
C PRO A 85 10.27 -0.01 2.19
N GLY A 86 9.70 1.21 2.07
CA GLY A 86 8.27 1.43 2.23
C GLY A 86 7.87 2.34 3.39
N ALA A 87 8.81 3.15 3.94
CA ALA A 87 8.56 3.98 5.13
C ALA A 87 7.31 4.87 5.04
N MET A 88 6.92 5.34 3.84
CA MET A 88 5.74 6.20 3.63
C MET A 88 4.45 5.42 3.35
N PHE A 89 4.41 4.15 3.70
CA PHE A 89 3.21 3.32 3.59
C PHE A 89 2.05 3.87 4.42
N LEU A 90 0.87 3.89 3.82
CA LEU A 90 -0.38 4.24 4.50
C LEU A 90 -1.29 3.01 4.52
N LEU A 91 -1.94 2.77 5.65
CA LEU A 91 -3.00 1.78 5.78
C LEU A 91 -4.17 2.38 6.56
N GLY A 92 -5.36 2.21 6.03
CA GLY A 92 -6.61 2.53 6.67
C GLY A 92 -7.66 1.45 6.48
N TYR A 93 -8.75 1.54 7.19
CA TYR A 93 -9.90 0.66 7.05
C TYR A 93 -11.20 1.46 7.07
N PHE A 94 -12.13 1.08 6.23
CA PHE A 94 -13.51 1.55 6.31
C PHE A 94 -14.27 0.83 7.44
N ASP A 95 -15.44 1.32 7.77
CA ASP A 95 -16.30 0.80 8.87
C ASP A 95 -16.66 -0.67 8.69
N ASP A 96 -16.81 -1.12 7.43
CA ASP A 96 -17.09 -2.52 7.09
C ASP A 96 -15.83 -3.42 7.07
N GLY A 97 -14.67 -2.86 7.39
CA GLY A 97 -13.40 -3.57 7.40
C GLY A 97 -12.64 -3.56 6.07
N THR A 98 -13.17 -2.96 5.00
CA THR A 98 -12.47 -2.84 3.71
C THR A 98 -11.16 -2.07 3.88
N PRO A 99 -9.99 -2.64 3.57
CA PRO A 99 -8.72 -1.95 3.66
C PRO A 99 -8.51 -0.99 2.50
N VAL A 100 -7.88 0.14 2.80
CA VAL A 100 -7.33 1.07 1.82
C VAL A 100 -5.85 1.27 2.12
N ALA A 101 -5.00 1.07 1.11
CA ALA A 101 -3.55 1.18 1.22
C ALA A 101 -3.00 2.24 0.27
N GLY A 102 -2.10 3.09 0.77
CA GLY A 102 -1.30 4.02 -0.04
C GLY A 102 0.13 3.51 -0.14
N LEU A 103 0.63 3.29 -1.36
CA LEU A 103 1.92 2.67 -1.62
C LEU A 103 2.95 3.68 -2.13
N PRO A 104 4.10 3.81 -1.45
CA PRO A 104 5.19 4.65 -1.92
C PRO A 104 5.89 4.07 -3.15
N GLY A 105 6.56 4.93 -3.93
CA GLY A 105 7.20 4.60 -5.20
C GLY A 105 8.22 3.46 -5.17
N CYS A 106 8.82 3.19 -4.02
CA CYS A 106 9.79 2.10 -3.86
C CYS A 106 9.22 0.71 -4.14
N VAL A 107 7.89 0.54 -4.08
CA VAL A 107 7.23 -0.73 -4.41
C VAL A 107 7.52 -1.17 -5.85
N MET A 108 7.75 -0.22 -6.77
CA MET A 108 8.11 -0.52 -8.17
C MET A 108 9.49 -1.15 -8.34
N TYR A 109 10.42 -0.80 -7.46
CA TYR A 109 11.85 -1.11 -7.65
C TYR A 109 12.38 -2.15 -6.67
N SER A 110 11.71 -2.30 -5.54
CA SER A 110 12.17 -3.17 -4.46
C SER A 110 11.49 -4.52 -4.54
N LYS A 111 12.28 -5.59 -4.41
CA LYS A 111 11.78 -6.97 -4.44
C LYS A 111 10.80 -7.26 -3.32
N ALA A 112 11.06 -6.71 -2.13
CA ALA A 112 10.15 -6.78 -0.99
C ALA A 112 10.11 -5.43 -0.25
N THR A 113 8.91 -5.04 0.18
CA THR A 113 8.63 -3.79 0.89
C THR A 113 7.70 -4.08 2.07
N ILE A 114 7.32 -3.05 2.83
CA ILE A 114 6.28 -3.21 3.85
C ILE A 114 4.96 -3.76 3.28
N PHE A 115 4.62 -3.43 2.03
CA PHE A 115 3.41 -3.95 1.40
C PHE A 115 3.44 -5.49 1.33
N ASP A 116 4.60 -6.07 0.99
CA ASP A 116 4.77 -7.53 0.96
C ASP A 116 4.65 -8.18 2.34
N LEU A 117 4.93 -7.44 3.43
CA LEU A 117 4.74 -7.91 4.80
C LEU A 117 3.28 -7.85 5.26
N VAL A 118 2.53 -6.87 4.76
CA VAL A 118 1.13 -6.61 5.17
C VAL A 118 0.13 -7.37 4.30
N LEU A 119 0.40 -7.48 3.00
CA LEU A 119 -0.51 -8.08 2.02
C LEU A 119 -0.97 -9.51 2.38
N PRO A 120 -0.13 -10.44 2.88
CA PRO A 120 -0.58 -11.77 3.27
C PRO A 120 -1.65 -11.74 4.36
N ARG A 121 -1.58 -10.78 5.28
CA ARG A 121 -2.55 -10.61 6.36
C ARG A 121 -3.87 -10.05 5.83
N ILE A 122 -3.79 -9.04 4.96
CA ILE A 122 -4.97 -8.49 4.29
C ILE A 122 -5.67 -9.58 3.47
N ALA A 123 -4.91 -10.35 2.69
CA ALA A 123 -5.44 -11.46 1.90
C ALA A 123 -6.12 -12.55 2.74
N ALA A 124 -5.66 -12.74 3.97
CA ALA A 124 -6.26 -13.66 4.95
C ALA A 124 -7.43 -13.04 5.74
N GLY A 125 -7.86 -11.81 5.43
CA GLY A 125 -8.91 -11.11 6.15
C GLY A 125 -8.51 -10.65 7.56
N VAL A 126 -7.21 -10.61 7.86
CA VAL A 126 -6.69 -10.22 9.18
C VAL A 126 -6.46 -8.70 9.21
N ARG A 127 -7.16 -8.02 10.10
CA ARG A 127 -6.95 -6.58 10.31
C ARG A 127 -5.57 -6.35 10.95
N VAL A 128 -4.74 -5.54 10.29
CA VAL A 128 -3.40 -5.18 10.77
C VAL A 128 -3.48 -3.95 11.66
N SER A 129 -2.99 -4.05 12.88
CA SER A 129 -3.00 -2.96 13.85
C SER A 129 -1.74 -2.10 13.78
N ARG A 130 -1.84 -0.86 14.27
CA ARG A 130 -0.69 0.04 14.41
C ARG A 130 0.43 -0.55 15.27
N ARG A 131 0.06 -1.32 16.30
CA ARG A 131 1.04 -1.99 17.17
C ARG A 131 1.86 -3.02 16.41
N GLU A 132 1.23 -3.81 15.56
CA GLU A 132 1.92 -4.81 14.74
C GLU A 132 2.88 -4.14 13.74
N LEU A 133 2.43 -3.07 13.08
CA LEU A 133 3.29 -2.31 12.16
C LEU A 133 4.53 -1.73 12.88
N LYS A 134 4.36 -1.18 14.09
CA LYS A 134 5.47 -0.69 14.91
C LYS A 134 6.46 -1.80 15.27
N ARG A 135 5.99 -3.00 15.57
CA ARG A 135 6.85 -4.14 15.91
C ARG A 135 7.69 -4.63 14.74
N MET A 136 7.25 -4.40 13.50
CA MET A 136 8.03 -4.72 12.30
C MET A 136 9.33 -3.92 12.20
N GLY A 137 9.47 -2.82 12.95
CA GLY A 137 10.71 -2.03 12.99
C GLY A 137 11.93 -2.81 13.43
N HIS A 138 11.77 -3.78 14.31
CA HIS A 138 12.82 -4.76 14.59
C HIS A 138 12.91 -5.76 13.41
N GLY A 139 13.98 -5.71 12.65
CA GLY A 139 14.12 -6.45 11.38
C GLY A 139 13.43 -5.76 10.18
N GLY A 140 13.01 -4.51 10.33
CA GLY A 140 12.31 -3.74 9.28
C GLY A 140 13.20 -3.24 8.15
N LEU A 141 14.50 -3.51 8.15
CA LEU A 141 15.40 -3.14 7.07
C LEU A 141 15.64 -4.32 6.13
N CYS A 142 15.19 -4.18 4.88
CA CYS A 142 15.56 -5.11 3.81
C CYS A 142 17.01 -4.84 3.38
N LEU A 143 17.87 -5.84 3.44
CA LEU A 143 19.29 -5.73 3.10
C LEU A 143 19.55 -5.72 1.59
N ASN A 144 18.51 -5.79 0.77
CA ASN A 144 18.57 -5.80 -0.70
C ASN A 144 19.60 -6.82 -1.25
N CYS A 145 19.52 -8.05 -0.75
CA CYS A 145 20.45 -9.13 -1.09
C CYS A 145 20.51 -9.34 -2.61
N LYS A 146 21.71 -9.68 -3.13
CA LYS A 146 21.92 -9.98 -4.55
C LYS A 146 20.91 -11.02 -5.05
N GLU A 147 20.68 -12.07 -4.27
CA GLU A 147 19.62 -13.05 -4.47
C GLU A 147 18.55 -12.86 -3.37
N CYS A 148 17.34 -12.49 -3.77
CA CYS A 148 16.24 -12.29 -2.83
C CYS A 148 15.72 -13.64 -2.33
N ARG A 149 15.70 -13.80 -1.00
CA ARG A 149 15.20 -15.01 -0.32
C ARG A 149 13.88 -14.78 0.42
N TYR A 150 13.25 -13.62 0.22
CA TYR A 150 11.94 -13.35 0.81
C TYR A 150 10.93 -14.43 0.35
N PRO A 151 10.10 -14.97 1.24
CA PRO A 151 9.90 -14.64 2.66
C PRO A 151 10.83 -15.37 3.66
N ILE A 152 11.81 -16.16 3.22
CA ILE A 152 12.73 -16.91 4.08
C ILE A 152 13.96 -16.05 4.39
N CYS A 153 13.75 -14.97 5.11
CA CYS A 153 14.78 -14.03 5.54
C CYS A 153 14.31 -13.25 6.78
N PRO A 154 15.18 -12.49 7.48
CA PRO A 154 14.80 -11.76 8.70
C PRO A 154 13.91 -10.54 8.45
N PHE A 155 13.72 -10.09 7.20
CA PHE A 155 12.96 -8.90 6.89
C PHE A 155 11.52 -8.98 7.42
N GLY A 156 11.13 -8.01 8.26
CA GLY A 156 9.81 -7.90 8.87
C GLY A 156 9.47 -8.96 9.93
N LYS A 157 10.45 -9.76 10.34
CA LYS A 157 10.28 -10.84 11.34
C LYS A 157 10.83 -10.46 12.72
N GLY A 158 10.83 -9.20 13.04
CA GLY A 158 11.16 -8.73 14.39
C GLY A 158 10.15 -9.24 15.42
N ALA A 159 10.65 -9.50 16.61
CA ALA A 159 9.92 -10.10 17.74
C ALA A 159 8.68 -9.32 18.17
#